data_1d10159b591963d700d4a2a4d5f18f79
#
_entry.id   1d10159b591963d700d4a2a4d5f18f79
#
_cell.length_a   1.000
_cell.length_b   1.000
_cell.length_c   1.000
_cell.angle_alpha   90.00
_cell.angle_beta   90.00
_cell.angle_gamma   90.00
#
_symmetry.space_group_name_H-M   'P 1'
#
loop_
_entity.id
_entity.type
_entity.pdbx_description
1 polymer ?
#
loop_
_entity_poly.entity_id
_entity_poly.type
_entity_poly.pdbx_seq_one_letter_code
_entity_poly.pdbx_strand_id
1 'polypeptide(L)'
;STFAQYKGLDVVKVANSQQPYINENIHIPDIEGYKTLKCDFHTHTIFSDGTIMPEERVWEGNRRGLDAIAITEHIEYRPHNSFIKADHNESYKIAKGVEKNANIIVIPGAEITRNKPLGHLNALFLKDANALDIEDPLIAIDNALEQGAFIMWNHPGWPNDTSTIYKVHQELIKQKKIHGIELVNGFEFYPIAFNFCKDYNLTYMGNTDIHGVYNQTYRTDRQYGPMTIVFARERSIEGIKEALFAHRSVVKFGDMLIGSENNLKALMKACLSYKIKPVKGNEAIMEISNKSTLNSV
;
A
#
# COMPACT_ATOMS: atom_id res chain seq x y z
N SER A 1 20.76 -33.72 11.90
CA SER A 1 19.73 -34.75 12.04
C SER A 1 19.04 -34.55 13.38
N THR A 2 17.83 -34.01 13.35
CA THR A 2 16.97 -33.84 14.50
C THR A 2 16.25 -35.16 14.78
N PHE A 3 16.59 -35.78 15.88
CA PHE A 3 15.88 -36.98 16.33
C PHE A 3 14.50 -36.60 16.85
N ALA A 4 13.47 -37.30 16.36
CA ALA A 4 12.12 -37.18 16.91
C ALA A 4 12.14 -37.62 18.39
N GLN A 5 11.77 -36.76 19.31
CA GLN A 5 11.60 -37.13 20.70
C GLN A 5 10.23 -37.81 20.86
N TYR A 6 10.26 -39.13 21.11
CA TYR A 6 9.09 -39.89 21.53
C TYR A 6 8.68 -39.45 22.94
N LYS A 7 7.56 -38.78 23.09
CA LYS A 7 6.92 -38.54 24.38
C LYS A 7 5.51 -39.11 24.33
N GLY A 8 5.38 -40.35 24.81
CA GLY A 8 4.10 -41.06 24.88
C GLY A 8 3.98 -42.17 23.83
N LEU A 9 3.07 -43.11 24.08
CA LEU A 9 2.88 -44.30 23.23
C LEU A 9 2.06 -44.03 21.96
N ASP A 10 1.32 -42.90 21.91
CA ASP A 10 0.31 -42.67 20.86
C ASP A 10 0.58 -41.46 19.94
N VAL A 11 1.52 -40.58 20.29
CA VAL A 11 1.73 -39.34 19.51
C VAL A 11 3.20 -39.19 19.13
N VAL A 12 3.46 -39.32 17.85
CA VAL A 12 4.75 -38.95 17.25
C VAL A 12 4.68 -37.47 16.88
N LYS A 13 5.37 -36.61 17.62
CA LYS A 13 5.57 -35.21 17.22
C LYS A 13 6.78 -35.13 16.31
N VAL A 14 6.53 -34.93 15.02
CA VAL A 14 7.58 -34.53 14.08
C VAL A 14 7.96 -33.09 14.44
N ALA A 15 9.26 -32.80 14.52
CA ALA A 15 9.73 -31.43 14.66
C ALA A 15 9.11 -30.61 13.51
N ASN A 16 8.34 -29.61 13.88
CA ASN A 16 7.78 -28.67 12.91
C ASN A 16 8.99 -27.93 12.30
N SER A 17 9.44 -28.39 11.13
CA SER A 17 10.34 -27.61 10.32
C SER A 17 9.53 -26.41 9.84
N GLN A 18 9.47 -25.37 10.65
CA GLN A 18 9.08 -24.07 10.14
C GLN A 18 10.05 -23.80 8.99
N GLN A 19 9.54 -23.92 7.77
CA GLN A 19 10.26 -23.36 6.65
C GLN A 19 10.43 -21.88 7.00
N PRO A 20 11.67 -21.35 6.94
CA PRO A 20 11.84 -19.92 7.17
C PRO A 20 10.90 -19.23 6.18
N TYR A 21 9.98 -18.43 6.70
CA TYR A 21 9.22 -17.52 5.87
C TYR A 21 10.27 -16.69 5.12
N ILE A 22 10.27 -16.81 3.79
CA ILE A 22 11.14 -15.97 2.96
C ILE A 22 10.50 -14.58 3.07
N ASN A 23 10.95 -13.81 4.03
CA ASN A 23 10.65 -12.38 4.05
C ASN A 23 11.37 -11.78 2.85
N GLU A 24 10.63 -11.15 1.96
CA GLU A 24 11.21 -10.34 0.92
C GLU A 24 12.05 -9.25 1.60
N ASN A 25 13.35 -9.31 1.46
CA ASN A 25 14.23 -8.34 2.10
C ASN A 25 14.33 -7.08 1.24
N ILE A 26 13.25 -6.30 1.21
CA ILE A 26 13.24 -5.02 0.52
C ILE A 26 13.85 -3.98 1.44
N HIS A 27 15.12 -3.67 1.20
CA HIS A 27 15.85 -2.63 1.91
C HIS A 27 15.85 -1.33 1.09
N ILE A 28 15.32 -0.27 1.67
CA ILE A 28 15.36 1.09 1.13
C ILE A 28 15.89 1.98 2.26
N PRO A 29 17.02 2.69 2.07
CA PRO A 29 17.56 3.57 3.10
C PRO A 29 16.59 4.69 3.48
N ASP A 30 16.65 5.11 4.73
CA ASP A 30 15.99 6.33 5.19
C ASP A 30 16.50 7.55 4.41
N ILE A 31 15.63 8.46 4.02
CA ILE A 31 16.02 9.75 3.46
C ILE A 31 16.30 10.74 4.60
N GLU A 32 17.01 11.83 4.29
CA GLU A 32 17.36 12.83 5.29
C GLU A 32 16.14 13.40 6.00
N GLY A 33 16.07 13.21 7.31
CA GLY A 33 14.99 13.70 8.19
C GLY A 33 13.73 12.83 8.22
N TYR A 34 13.68 11.68 7.49
CA TYR A 34 12.49 10.83 7.43
C TYR A 34 12.83 9.35 7.40
N LYS A 35 11.93 8.54 7.98
CA LYS A 35 11.87 7.09 7.81
C LYS A 35 11.27 6.74 6.47
N THR A 36 11.86 5.80 5.77
CA THR A 36 11.37 5.29 4.49
C THR A 36 10.54 4.05 4.76
N LEU A 37 9.21 4.18 4.64
CA LEU A 37 8.26 3.12 4.95
C LEU A 37 7.62 2.57 3.67
N LYS A 38 7.53 1.25 3.57
CA LYS A 38 6.92 0.50 2.48
C LYS A 38 5.48 0.17 2.85
N CYS A 39 4.51 0.66 2.09
CA CYS A 39 3.11 0.60 2.44
C CYS A 39 2.26 0.07 1.28
N ASP A 40 1.15 -0.60 1.62
CA ASP A 40 0.09 -0.95 0.70
C ASP A 40 -1.24 -0.44 1.28
N PHE A 41 -1.89 0.48 0.58
CA PHE A 41 -3.07 1.19 1.07
C PHE A 41 -4.37 0.72 0.44
N HIS A 42 -4.35 -0.41 -0.29
CA HIS A 42 -5.52 -0.95 -0.96
C HIS A 42 -5.48 -2.48 -0.94
N THR A 43 -6.22 -3.08 -0.01
CA THR A 43 -6.29 -4.54 0.13
C THR A 43 -7.66 -4.99 0.62
N HIS A 44 -8.07 -6.18 0.17
CA HIS A 44 -9.35 -6.79 0.48
C HIS A 44 -9.19 -8.12 1.19
N THR A 45 -10.20 -8.49 1.96
CA THR A 45 -10.29 -9.77 2.65
C THR A 45 -11.66 -10.42 2.43
N ILE A 46 -11.92 -11.54 3.08
CA ILE A 46 -13.20 -12.24 2.99
C ILE A 46 -14.39 -11.40 3.52
N PHE A 47 -14.13 -10.26 4.16
CA PHE A 47 -15.17 -9.35 4.65
C PHE A 47 -15.81 -8.49 3.56
N SER A 48 -15.16 -8.38 2.39
CA SER A 48 -15.79 -7.93 1.13
C SER A 48 -15.73 -9.04 0.10
N ASP A 49 -14.92 -8.96 -0.91
CA ASP A 49 -14.82 -9.92 -2.02
C ASP A 49 -13.43 -10.57 -2.14
N GLY A 50 -12.56 -10.34 -1.18
CA GLY A 50 -11.31 -11.07 -1.05
C GLY A 50 -11.51 -12.52 -0.59
N THR A 51 -10.44 -13.32 -0.61
CA THR A 51 -10.50 -14.77 -0.37
C THR A 51 -9.78 -15.22 0.89
N ILE A 52 -9.13 -14.32 1.62
CA ILE A 52 -8.36 -14.67 2.83
C ILE A 52 -8.83 -13.87 4.05
N MET A 53 -8.49 -14.39 5.22
CA MET A 53 -8.80 -13.75 6.49
C MET A 53 -7.94 -12.48 6.70
N PRO A 54 -8.43 -11.49 7.47
CA PRO A 54 -7.70 -10.25 7.74
C PRO A 54 -6.33 -10.47 8.37
N GLU A 55 -6.18 -11.43 9.29
CA GLU A 55 -4.89 -11.77 9.91
C GLU A 55 -3.88 -12.26 8.87
N GLU A 56 -4.32 -13.12 7.93
CA GLU A 56 -3.45 -13.62 6.86
C GLU A 56 -3.02 -12.49 5.92
N ARG A 57 -3.89 -11.52 5.64
CA ARG A 57 -3.53 -10.34 4.87
C ARG A 57 -2.41 -9.54 5.54
N VAL A 58 -2.45 -9.39 6.87
CA VAL A 58 -1.38 -8.74 7.64
C VAL A 58 -0.08 -9.55 7.57
N TRP A 59 -0.15 -10.89 7.75
CA TRP A 59 1.02 -11.74 7.63
C TRP A 59 1.62 -11.75 6.23
N GLU A 60 0.80 -11.66 5.17
CA GLU A 60 1.30 -11.48 3.81
C GLU A 60 2.05 -10.15 3.65
N GLY A 61 1.53 -9.06 4.22
CA GLY A 61 2.22 -7.77 4.25
C GLY A 61 3.59 -7.86 4.93
N ASN A 62 3.68 -8.56 6.07
CA ASN A 62 4.96 -8.82 6.75
C ASN A 62 5.91 -9.63 5.85
N ARG A 63 5.44 -10.73 5.23
CA ARG A 63 6.27 -11.56 4.32
C ARG A 63 6.79 -10.78 3.12
N ARG A 64 6.03 -9.80 2.65
CA ARG A 64 6.43 -8.85 1.58
C ARG A 64 7.42 -7.78 2.06
N GLY A 65 7.78 -7.76 3.34
CA GLY A 65 8.65 -6.73 3.92
C GLY A 65 8.02 -5.34 3.99
N LEU A 66 6.69 -5.25 4.03
CA LEU A 66 5.99 -3.98 4.22
C LEU A 66 6.08 -3.49 5.67
N ASP A 67 6.04 -2.20 5.85
CA ASP A 67 5.98 -1.51 7.14
C ASP A 67 4.55 -1.20 7.57
N ALA A 68 3.64 -1.03 6.59
CA ALA A 68 2.22 -0.78 6.86
C ALA A 68 1.32 -1.38 5.77
N ILE A 69 0.11 -1.75 6.18
CA ILE A 69 -0.96 -2.22 5.30
C ILE A 69 -2.28 -1.58 5.72
N ALA A 70 -3.11 -1.17 4.77
CA ALA A 70 -4.47 -0.75 5.06
C ALA A 70 -5.46 -1.87 4.75
N ILE A 71 -6.46 -2.02 5.61
CA ILE A 71 -7.64 -2.86 5.36
C ILE A 71 -8.71 -1.96 4.79
N THR A 72 -9.11 -2.18 3.52
CA THR A 72 -9.96 -1.28 2.76
C THR A 72 -11.11 -2.03 2.08
N GLU A 73 -11.87 -2.75 2.89
CA GLU A 73 -13.03 -3.50 2.40
C GLU A 73 -14.03 -2.59 1.68
N HIS A 74 -14.68 -3.12 0.66
CA HIS A 74 -15.81 -2.45 0.02
C HIS A 74 -16.93 -2.15 1.02
N ILE A 75 -17.47 -0.95 0.98
CA ILE A 75 -18.66 -0.59 1.76
C ILE A 75 -19.90 -1.24 1.13
N GLU A 76 -20.08 -1.09 -0.18
CA GLU A 76 -21.32 -1.46 -0.85
C GLU A 76 -21.29 -2.88 -1.46
N TYR A 77 -20.11 -3.45 -1.68
CA TYR A 77 -19.94 -4.74 -2.33
C TYR A 77 -19.39 -5.80 -1.38
N ARG A 78 -20.27 -6.58 -0.77
CA ARG A 78 -19.95 -7.61 0.22
C ARG A 78 -20.60 -8.95 -0.15
N PRO A 79 -20.10 -9.64 -1.18
CA PRO A 79 -20.73 -10.89 -1.69
C PRO A 79 -20.77 -12.01 -0.64
N HIS A 80 -19.86 -12.00 0.34
CA HIS A 80 -19.81 -13.00 1.42
C HIS A 80 -20.73 -12.68 2.61
N ASN A 81 -21.50 -11.59 2.57
CA ASN A 81 -22.37 -11.15 3.66
C ASN A 81 -23.49 -12.17 4.01
N SER A 82 -23.75 -13.16 3.15
CA SER A 82 -24.68 -14.24 3.46
C SER A 82 -24.19 -15.12 4.63
N PHE A 83 -22.89 -15.28 4.80
CA PHE A 83 -22.27 -16.12 5.84
C PHE A 83 -21.29 -15.36 6.75
N ILE A 84 -20.76 -14.21 6.35
CA ILE A 84 -19.97 -13.33 7.21
C ILE A 84 -20.82 -12.16 7.67
N LYS A 85 -21.41 -12.30 8.87
CA LYS A 85 -22.27 -11.28 9.48
C LYS A 85 -21.43 -10.39 10.40
N ALA A 86 -20.95 -9.27 9.88
CA ALA A 86 -20.10 -8.34 10.64
C ALA A 86 -20.34 -6.88 10.20
N ASP A 87 -20.00 -5.94 11.06
CA ASP A 87 -19.96 -4.52 10.70
C ASP A 87 -18.71 -4.18 9.86
N HIS A 88 -18.64 -2.96 9.32
CA HIS A 88 -17.54 -2.55 8.44
C HIS A 88 -16.20 -2.34 9.18
N ASN A 89 -16.17 -2.36 10.51
CA ASN A 89 -14.96 -2.23 11.29
C ASN A 89 -14.34 -3.59 11.66
N GLU A 90 -15.06 -4.69 11.49
CA GLU A 90 -14.65 -5.98 12.06
C GLU A 90 -13.38 -6.53 11.39
N SER A 91 -13.25 -6.42 10.06
CA SER A 91 -12.04 -6.85 9.35
C SER A 91 -10.78 -6.14 9.87
N TYR A 92 -10.89 -4.82 10.09
CA TYR A 92 -9.80 -4.05 10.70
C TYR A 92 -9.49 -4.49 12.12
N LYS A 93 -10.50 -4.71 12.98
CA LYS A 93 -10.30 -5.16 14.37
C LYS A 93 -9.55 -6.48 14.42
N ILE A 94 -9.93 -7.43 13.56
CA ILE A 94 -9.28 -8.74 13.44
C ILE A 94 -7.82 -8.57 12.96
N ALA A 95 -7.60 -7.83 11.88
CA ALA A 95 -6.27 -7.52 11.36
C ALA A 95 -5.37 -6.85 12.40
N LYS A 96 -5.92 -5.87 13.14
CA LYS A 96 -5.21 -5.15 14.21
C LYS A 96 -4.76 -6.07 15.34
N GLY A 97 -5.50 -7.14 15.60
CA GLY A 97 -5.16 -8.13 16.63
C GLY A 97 -3.78 -8.78 16.43
N VAL A 98 -3.28 -8.89 15.22
CA VAL A 98 -1.98 -9.51 14.92
C VAL A 98 -0.86 -8.50 14.60
N GLU A 99 -1.16 -7.22 14.55
CA GLU A 99 -0.23 -6.13 14.20
C GLU A 99 1.10 -6.21 14.93
N LYS A 100 1.05 -6.34 16.27
CA LYS A 100 2.25 -6.40 17.11
C LYS A 100 3.11 -7.61 16.80
N ASN A 101 2.49 -8.78 16.59
CA ASN A 101 3.19 -10.04 16.35
C ASN A 101 3.79 -10.05 14.94
N ALA A 102 3.08 -9.48 13.97
CA ALA A 102 3.54 -9.34 12.60
C ALA A 102 4.53 -8.16 12.41
N ASN A 103 4.71 -7.31 13.43
CA ASN A 103 5.54 -6.10 13.36
C ASN A 103 5.24 -5.21 12.12
N ILE A 104 3.96 -5.06 11.79
CA ILE A 104 3.48 -4.25 10.67
C ILE A 104 2.37 -3.32 11.16
N ILE A 105 2.34 -2.09 10.70
CA ILE A 105 1.30 -1.13 11.07
C ILE A 105 0.02 -1.47 10.28
N VAL A 106 -1.09 -1.67 10.97
CA VAL A 106 -2.41 -1.90 10.35
C VAL A 106 -3.23 -0.62 10.37
N ILE A 107 -3.57 -0.13 9.18
CA ILE A 107 -4.27 1.14 8.99
C ILE A 107 -5.76 0.87 8.75
N PRO A 108 -6.67 1.51 9.51
CA PRO A 108 -8.10 1.41 9.26
C PRO A 108 -8.48 2.19 8.00
N GLY A 109 -9.26 1.57 7.13
CA GLY A 109 -9.79 2.18 5.92
C GLY A 109 -11.03 1.49 5.43
N ALA A 110 -11.60 1.99 4.36
CA ALA A 110 -12.69 1.39 3.62
C ALA A 110 -12.71 1.92 2.18
N GLU A 111 -13.24 1.15 1.27
CA GLU A 111 -13.46 1.56 -0.11
C GLU A 111 -14.92 1.91 -0.35
N ILE A 112 -15.18 3.19 -0.66
CA ILE A 112 -16.46 3.67 -1.19
C ILE A 112 -16.54 3.24 -2.64
N THR A 113 -17.40 2.28 -2.94
CA THR A 113 -17.47 1.56 -4.22
C THR A 113 -18.66 2.03 -5.03
N ARG A 114 -18.43 2.86 -6.04
CA ARG A 114 -19.48 3.43 -6.89
C ARG A 114 -19.15 3.27 -8.37
N ASN A 115 -20.19 3.24 -9.17
CA ASN A 115 -20.03 3.30 -10.62
C ASN A 115 -19.51 4.67 -11.06
N LYS A 116 -18.90 4.73 -12.26
CA LYS A 116 -18.61 6.03 -12.89
C LYS A 116 -19.90 6.86 -13.01
N PRO A 117 -19.86 8.19 -12.87
CA PRO A 117 -18.63 9.02 -12.99
C PRO A 117 -17.78 9.13 -11.72
N LEU A 118 -18.23 8.74 -10.53
CA LEU A 118 -17.41 8.86 -9.31
C LEU A 118 -16.30 7.81 -9.26
N GLY A 119 -16.64 6.55 -9.53
CA GLY A 119 -15.71 5.42 -9.37
C GLY A 119 -15.48 5.09 -7.89
N HIS A 120 -14.36 4.45 -7.63
CA HIS A 120 -13.99 3.96 -6.30
C HIS A 120 -13.04 4.91 -5.59
N LEU A 121 -13.22 5.07 -4.28
CA LEU A 121 -12.35 5.89 -3.45
C LEU A 121 -12.03 5.17 -2.13
N ASN A 122 -10.76 5.07 -1.77
CA ASN A 122 -10.38 4.65 -0.43
C ASN A 122 -10.40 5.83 0.54
N ALA A 123 -11.05 5.63 1.68
CA ALA A 123 -10.94 6.48 2.85
C ALA A 123 -10.02 5.80 3.87
N LEU A 124 -8.85 6.40 4.14
CA LEU A 124 -7.83 5.86 5.05
C LEU A 124 -7.87 6.60 6.40
N PHE A 125 -7.43 5.92 7.46
CA PHE A 125 -7.37 6.46 8.83
C PHE A 125 -8.72 6.74 9.45
N LEU A 126 -9.71 5.90 9.16
CA LEU A 126 -11.05 5.98 9.70
C LEU A 126 -11.08 5.61 11.19
N LYS A 127 -12.02 6.21 11.93
CA LYS A 127 -12.37 5.80 13.29
C LYS A 127 -13.53 4.82 13.27
N ASP A 128 -14.46 5.00 12.33
CA ASP A 128 -15.65 4.19 12.14
C ASP A 128 -16.02 4.11 10.66
N ALA A 129 -15.81 2.96 10.05
CA ALA A 129 -16.16 2.69 8.66
C ALA A 129 -17.67 2.54 8.45
N ASN A 130 -18.45 2.21 9.49
CA ASN A 130 -19.92 2.12 9.36
C ASN A 130 -20.55 3.47 9.00
N ALA A 131 -19.92 4.58 9.34
CA ALA A 131 -20.39 5.91 8.97
C ALA A 131 -20.39 6.17 7.46
N LEU A 132 -19.75 5.29 6.68
CA LEU A 132 -19.68 5.40 5.22
C LEU A 132 -20.77 4.57 4.53
N ASP A 133 -21.47 3.69 5.26
CA ASP A 133 -22.56 2.86 4.74
C ASP A 133 -23.84 3.72 4.59
N ILE A 134 -23.85 4.56 3.58
CA ILE A 134 -24.93 5.50 3.28
C ILE A 134 -25.11 5.60 1.76
N GLU A 135 -26.35 5.80 1.32
CA GLU A 135 -26.71 5.77 -0.11
C GLU A 135 -25.99 6.85 -0.93
N ASP A 136 -25.92 8.10 -0.40
CA ASP A 136 -25.25 9.21 -1.09
C ASP A 136 -23.73 9.14 -0.88
N PRO A 137 -22.93 8.88 -1.95
CA PRO A 137 -21.48 8.78 -1.82
C PRO A 137 -20.81 10.10 -1.43
N LEU A 138 -21.41 11.25 -1.72
CA LEU A 138 -20.84 12.53 -1.34
C LEU A 138 -20.97 12.75 0.17
N ILE A 139 -22.05 12.27 0.78
CA ILE A 139 -22.21 12.27 2.24
C ILE A 139 -21.24 11.25 2.85
N ALA A 140 -21.05 10.07 2.24
CA ALA A 140 -20.05 9.09 2.70
C ALA A 140 -18.63 9.70 2.73
N ILE A 141 -18.26 10.43 1.67
CA ILE A 141 -16.98 11.16 1.62
C ILE A 141 -16.90 12.22 2.73
N ASP A 142 -17.95 12.99 2.95
CA ASP A 142 -17.97 14.01 4.01
C ASP A 142 -17.86 13.39 5.40
N ASN A 143 -18.57 12.29 5.67
CA ASN A 143 -18.45 11.52 6.92
C ASN A 143 -17.02 10.97 7.13
N ALA A 144 -16.33 10.58 6.07
CA ALA A 144 -14.92 10.16 6.16
C ALA A 144 -14.01 11.35 6.50
N LEU A 145 -14.23 12.49 5.85
CA LEU A 145 -13.44 13.71 6.07
C LEU A 145 -13.62 14.28 7.49
N GLU A 146 -14.83 14.21 8.06
CA GLU A 146 -15.09 14.60 9.46
C GLU A 146 -14.29 13.75 10.46
N GLN A 147 -13.95 12.52 10.10
CA GLN A 147 -13.05 11.67 10.86
C GLN A 147 -11.56 11.99 10.61
N GLY A 148 -11.28 12.90 9.69
CA GLY A 148 -9.93 13.26 9.27
C GLY A 148 -9.30 12.25 8.31
N ALA A 149 -10.09 11.54 7.53
CA ALA A 149 -9.60 10.55 6.57
C ALA A 149 -8.79 11.19 5.43
N PHE A 150 -7.85 10.43 4.90
CA PHE A 150 -7.19 10.70 3.62
C PHE A 150 -7.97 9.99 2.52
N ILE A 151 -8.50 10.72 1.56
CA ILE A 151 -9.26 10.16 0.44
C ILE A 151 -8.35 9.96 -0.76
N MET A 152 -8.29 8.73 -1.25
CA MET A 152 -7.56 8.33 -2.45
C MET A 152 -8.54 7.92 -3.54
N TRP A 153 -8.38 8.45 -4.76
CA TRP A 153 -9.11 7.99 -5.94
C TRP A 153 -8.43 6.76 -6.52
N ASN A 154 -9.15 5.63 -6.50
CA ASN A 154 -8.63 4.30 -6.87
C ASN A 154 -8.67 4.09 -8.39
N HIS A 155 -7.73 3.31 -8.92
CA HIS A 155 -7.68 2.76 -10.29
C HIS A 155 -8.49 3.58 -11.33
N PRO A 156 -8.08 4.81 -11.64
CA PRO A 156 -8.88 5.80 -12.36
C PRO A 156 -9.24 5.40 -13.81
N GLY A 157 -8.53 4.41 -14.38
CA GLY A 157 -8.81 3.83 -15.69
C GLY A 157 -9.95 2.82 -15.69
N TRP A 158 -10.16 2.12 -14.60
CA TRP A 158 -11.15 1.05 -14.51
C TRP A 158 -12.60 1.58 -14.62
N PRO A 159 -13.56 0.87 -15.26
CA PRO A 159 -13.38 -0.36 -16.05
C PRO A 159 -13.05 -0.13 -17.54
N ASN A 160 -12.73 1.06 -17.99
CA ASN A 160 -12.70 1.44 -19.42
C ASN A 160 -11.28 1.64 -19.97
N ASP A 161 -10.22 1.24 -19.27
CA ASP A 161 -8.80 1.37 -19.65
C ASP A 161 -8.34 2.82 -19.93
N THR A 162 -9.12 3.82 -19.50
CA THR A 162 -8.79 5.24 -19.69
C THR A 162 -9.12 6.06 -18.47
N SER A 163 -8.09 6.67 -17.87
CA SER A 163 -8.26 7.60 -16.77
C SER A 163 -8.99 8.86 -17.23
N THR A 164 -10.22 9.03 -16.77
CA THR A 164 -11.06 10.18 -17.14
C THR A 164 -11.44 10.96 -15.90
N ILE A 165 -11.02 12.24 -15.85
CA ILE A 165 -11.45 13.14 -14.80
C ILE A 165 -12.84 13.72 -15.14
N TYR A 166 -13.84 13.32 -14.37
CA TYR A 166 -15.21 13.81 -14.52
C TYR A 166 -15.42 15.07 -13.69
N LYS A 167 -16.54 15.78 -13.93
CA LYS A 167 -16.89 17.00 -13.19
C LYS A 167 -16.93 16.76 -11.67
N VAL A 168 -17.43 15.62 -11.23
CA VAL A 168 -17.46 15.27 -9.80
C VAL A 168 -16.06 15.21 -9.18
N HIS A 169 -15.08 14.65 -9.89
CA HIS A 169 -13.68 14.63 -9.41
C HIS A 169 -13.11 16.05 -9.33
N GLN A 170 -13.35 16.89 -10.36
CA GLN A 170 -12.90 18.28 -10.38
C GLN A 170 -13.46 19.07 -9.19
N GLU A 171 -14.73 18.89 -8.89
CA GLU A 171 -15.38 19.55 -7.74
C GLU A 171 -14.81 19.05 -6.41
N LEU A 172 -14.62 17.72 -6.24
CA LEU A 172 -14.05 17.15 -5.03
C LEU A 172 -12.59 17.59 -4.83
N ILE A 173 -11.78 17.62 -5.90
CA ILE A 173 -10.39 18.10 -5.85
C ILE A 173 -10.36 19.61 -5.48
N LYS A 174 -11.18 20.43 -6.13
CA LYS A 174 -11.29 21.87 -5.83
C LYS A 174 -11.67 22.12 -4.38
N GLN A 175 -12.53 21.28 -3.82
CA GLN A 175 -12.93 21.32 -2.42
C GLN A 175 -11.91 20.68 -1.46
N LYS A 176 -10.78 20.18 -1.97
CA LYS A 176 -9.75 19.45 -1.21
C LYS A 176 -10.30 18.20 -0.51
N LYS A 177 -11.24 17.52 -1.14
CA LYS A 177 -11.84 16.27 -0.65
C LYS A 177 -11.19 15.01 -1.22
N ILE A 178 -10.38 15.13 -2.28
CA ILE A 178 -9.48 14.09 -2.79
C ILE A 178 -8.06 14.55 -2.54
N HIS A 179 -7.23 13.68 -1.94
CA HIS A 179 -5.89 14.00 -1.49
C HIS A 179 -4.81 13.26 -2.30
N GLY A 180 -5.14 12.11 -2.87
CA GLY A 180 -4.23 11.29 -3.67
C GLY A 180 -4.95 10.54 -4.77
N ILE A 181 -4.17 10.03 -5.73
CA ILE A 181 -4.66 9.16 -6.81
C ILE A 181 -3.79 7.92 -6.88
N GLU A 182 -4.43 6.79 -7.09
CA GLU A 182 -3.78 5.52 -7.34
C GLU A 182 -3.28 5.47 -8.79
N LEU A 183 -1.98 5.70 -8.97
CA LEU A 183 -1.32 5.67 -10.27
C LEU A 183 -1.00 4.26 -10.76
N VAL A 184 -0.87 3.36 -9.81
CA VAL A 184 -0.63 1.95 -10.04
C VAL A 184 -1.58 1.15 -9.17
N ASN A 185 -2.33 0.26 -9.80
CA ASN A 185 -3.21 -0.69 -9.13
C ASN A 185 -2.88 -2.09 -9.70
N GLY A 186 -2.46 -2.99 -8.82
CA GLY A 186 -2.11 -4.35 -9.24
C GLY A 186 -1.02 -4.38 -10.32
N PHE A 187 -1.41 -4.73 -11.52
CA PHE A 187 -0.53 -4.79 -12.69
C PHE A 187 -0.70 -3.61 -13.65
N GLU A 188 -1.53 -2.65 -13.31
CA GLU A 188 -1.90 -1.54 -14.17
C GLU A 188 -1.22 -0.23 -13.74
N PHE A 189 -0.67 0.49 -14.70
CA PHE A 189 -0.15 1.84 -14.52
C PHE A 189 -0.99 2.83 -15.33
N TYR A 190 -1.38 3.95 -14.73
CA TYR A 190 -2.24 4.97 -15.31
C TYR A 190 -1.46 6.27 -15.65
N PRO A 191 -0.79 6.36 -16.80
CA PRO A 191 0.04 7.52 -17.16
C PRO A 191 -0.72 8.84 -17.21
N ILE A 192 -2.00 8.82 -17.61
CA ILE A 192 -2.83 10.03 -17.67
C ILE A 192 -3.08 10.56 -16.25
N ALA A 193 -3.32 9.68 -15.28
CA ALA A 193 -3.54 10.05 -13.88
C ALA A 193 -2.30 10.67 -13.22
N PHE A 194 -1.09 10.36 -13.71
CA PHE A 194 0.13 11.04 -13.29
C PHE A 194 0.06 12.56 -13.53
N ASN A 195 -0.48 12.97 -14.67
CA ASN A 195 -0.67 14.39 -14.97
C ASN A 195 -1.67 15.03 -13.98
N PHE A 196 -2.74 14.31 -13.60
CA PHE A 196 -3.70 14.81 -12.60
C PHE A 196 -3.02 15.03 -11.25
N CYS A 197 -2.17 14.10 -10.80
CA CYS A 197 -1.41 14.31 -9.57
C CYS A 197 -0.54 15.56 -9.62
N LYS A 198 0.15 15.80 -10.74
CA LYS A 198 1.00 16.96 -10.94
C LYS A 198 0.20 18.26 -11.01
N ASP A 199 -0.87 18.28 -11.81
CA ASP A 199 -1.65 19.49 -12.08
C ASP A 199 -2.45 19.96 -10.87
N TYR A 200 -2.92 19.01 -10.04
CA TYR A 200 -3.74 19.29 -8.86
C TYR A 200 -2.99 19.14 -7.53
N ASN A 201 -1.68 18.88 -7.58
CA ASN A 201 -0.84 18.65 -6.40
C ASN A 201 -1.42 17.57 -5.47
N LEU A 202 -1.67 16.37 -6.01
CA LEU A 202 -2.19 15.22 -5.28
C LEU A 202 -1.06 14.22 -4.97
N THR A 203 -1.26 13.42 -3.94
CA THR A 203 -0.31 12.40 -3.51
C THR A 203 -0.27 11.24 -4.49
N TYR A 204 0.93 10.81 -4.85
CA TYR A 204 1.18 9.67 -5.74
C TYR A 204 1.04 8.38 -4.94
N MET A 205 0.09 7.52 -5.34
CA MET A 205 -0.20 6.25 -4.67
C MET A 205 -0.05 5.08 -5.65
N GLY A 206 0.39 3.93 -5.13
CA GLY A 206 0.45 2.69 -5.88
C GLY A 206 0.28 1.52 -4.92
N ASN A 207 -0.70 0.67 -5.18
CA ASN A 207 -1.14 -0.37 -4.27
C ASN A 207 -1.52 -1.63 -5.04
N THR A 208 -1.75 -2.71 -4.30
CA THR A 208 -2.02 -4.00 -4.94
C THR A 208 -3.47 -4.21 -5.30
N ASP A 209 -4.39 -3.65 -4.54
CA ASP A 209 -5.84 -3.98 -4.65
C ASP A 209 -6.07 -5.50 -4.60
N ILE A 210 -5.33 -6.14 -3.71
CA ILE A 210 -5.25 -7.60 -3.72
C ILE A 210 -6.48 -8.22 -3.06
N HIS A 211 -7.12 -9.13 -3.78
CA HIS A 211 -8.28 -9.90 -3.33
C HIS A 211 -7.90 -11.35 -2.98
N GLY A 212 -7.01 -11.94 -3.75
CA GLY A 212 -6.54 -13.31 -3.57
C GLY A 212 -5.33 -13.46 -2.66
N VAL A 213 -4.74 -14.66 -2.66
CA VAL A 213 -3.47 -14.96 -2.00
C VAL A 213 -2.32 -14.28 -2.73
N TYR A 214 -1.48 -13.53 -2.02
CA TYR A 214 -0.41 -12.72 -2.62
C TYR A 214 0.52 -13.53 -3.52
N ASN A 215 1.04 -14.66 -3.03
CA ASN A 215 1.99 -15.48 -3.77
C ASN A 215 1.38 -16.21 -4.98
N GLN A 216 0.05 -16.24 -5.10
CA GLN A 216 -0.63 -16.75 -6.29
C GLN A 216 -0.83 -15.65 -7.33
N THR A 217 -0.94 -14.40 -6.89
CA THR A 217 -1.11 -13.24 -7.75
C THR A 217 0.24 -12.71 -8.25
N TYR A 218 1.20 -12.56 -7.35
CA TYR A 218 2.55 -12.07 -7.65
C TYR A 218 3.57 -13.17 -7.45
N ARG A 219 4.36 -13.43 -8.47
CA ARG A 219 5.47 -14.41 -8.40
C ARG A 219 6.67 -13.74 -7.73
N THR A 220 7.01 -14.21 -6.53
CA THR A 220 8.03 -13.63 -5.66
C THR A 220 9.46 -13.67 -6.23
N ASP A 221 9.70 -14.49 -7.25
CA ASP A 221 11.01 -14.63 -7.88
C ASP A 221 11.33 -13.54 -8.93
N ARG A 222 10.32 -12.77 -9.38
CA ARG A 222 10.49 -11.78 -10.47
C ARG A 222 9.64 -10.53 -10.42
N GLN A 223 8.52 -10.52 -9.68
CA GLN A 223 7.58 -9.38 -9.69
C GLN A 223 7.02 -9.16 -8.29
N TYR A 224 7.54 -8.17 -7.62
CA TYR A 224 6.91 -7.62 -6.44
C TYR A 224 5.68 -6.81 -6.84
N GLY A 225 4.56 -7.00 -6.13
CA GLY A 225 3.41 -6.12 -6.28
C GLY A 225 3.79 -4.66 -6.04
N PRO A 226 3.02 -3.72 -6.57
CA PRO A 226 3.27 -2.30 -6.34
C PRO A 226 3.22 -1.97 -4.86
N MET A 227 3.91 -0.89 -4.49
CA MET A 227 3.86 -0.34 -3.14
C MET A 227 4.03 1.16 -3.17
N THR A 228 3.45 1.82 -2.20
CA THR A 228 3.70 3.23 -1.91
C THR A 228 4.82 3.34 -0.88
N ILE A 229 5.96 3.92 -1.28
CA ILE A 229 7.06 4.28 -0.39
C ILE A 229 6.72 5.63 0.23
N VAL A 230 6.63 5.70 1.55
CA VAL A 230 6.25 6.90 2.31
C VAL A 230 7.41 7.40 3.12
N PHE A 231 7.68 8.70 3.07
CA PHE A 231 8.72 9.35 3.86
C PHE A 231 8.09 10.01 5.10
N ALA A 232 8.03 9.24 6.18
CA ALA A 232 7.39 9.62 7.44
C ALA A 232 8.40 10.10 8.48
N ARG A 233 7.99 11.01 9.36
CA ARG A 233 8.87 11.47 10.45
C ARG A 233 9.16 10.37 11.46
N GLU A 234 8.21 9.47 11.64
CA GLU A 234 8.30 8.31 12.53
C GLU A 234 7.52 7.12 11.95
N ARG A 235 7.83 5.91 12.43
CA ARG A 235 7.12 4.68 12.05
C ARG A 235 5.85 4.54 12.91
N SER A 236 4.82 5.32 12.55
CA SER A 236 3.51 5.33 13.23
C SER A 236 2.39 5.59 12.23
N ILE A 237 1.14 5.33 12.62
CA ILE A 237 -0.05 5.68 11.83
C ILE A 237 -0.08 7.19 11.56
N GLU A 238 0.17 7.99 12.59
CA GLU A 238 0.18 9.45 12.54
C GLU A 238 1.28 9.97 11.62
N GLY A 239 2.49 9.39 11.70
CA GLY A 239 3.60 9.73 10.83
C GLY A 239 3.32 9.41 9.35
N ILE A 240 2.69 8.26 9.07
CA ILE A 240 2.26 7.89 7.71
C ILE A 240 1.18 8.85 7.21
N LYS A 241 0.17 9.11 8.04
CA LYS A 241 -0.93 10.04 7.72
C LYS A 241 -0.40 11.43 7.37
N GLU A 242 0.44 11.99 8.23
CA GLU A 242 1.06 13.31 8.03
C GLU A 242 1.87 13.34 6.72
N ALA A 243 2.63 12.28 6.45
CA ALA A 243 3.45 12.20 5.23
C ALA A 243 2.60 12.16 3.96
N LEU A 244 1.48 11.42 3.96
CA LEU A 244 0.57 11.37 2.81
C LEU A 244 -0.08 12.73 2.55
N PHE A 245 -0.57 13.43 3.58
CA PHE A 245 -1.12 14.78 3.42
C PHE A 245 -0.05 15.81 2.99
N ALA A 246 1.21 15.55 3.29
CA ALA A 246 2.36 16.37 2.85
C ALA A 246 2.95 15.91 1.50
N HIS A 247 2.31 15.02 0.77
CA HIS A 247 2.71 14.48 -0.54
C HIS A 247 4.12 13.85 -0.56
N ARG A 248 4.56 13.28 0.57
CA ARG A 248 5.86 12.62 0.70
C ARG A 248 5.77 11.13 0.38
N SER A 249 5.56 10.83 -0.89
CA SER A 249 5.47 9.45 -1.38
C SER A 249 6.17 9.26 -2.72
N VAL A 250 6.56 8.01 -2.97
CA VAL A 250 7.04 7.49 -4.26
C VAL A 250 6.39 6.13 -4.47
N VAL A 251 5.88 5.89 -5.66
CA VAL A 251 5.34 4.57 -6.05
C VAL A 251 6.48 3.72 -6.61
N LYS A 252 6.61 2.48 -6.12
CA LYS A 252 7.43 1.44 -6.74
C LYS A 252 6.53 0.49 -7.52
N PHE A 253 6.82 0.32 -8.80
CA PHE A 253 6.11 -0.61 -9.69
C PHE A 253 7.09 -1.29 -10.64
N GLY A 254 7.29 -2.59 -10.47
CA GLY A 254 8.37 -3.30 -11.20
C GLY A 254 9.71 -2.59 -11.00
N ASP A 255 10.37 -2.21 -12.09
CA ASP A 255 11.62 -1.45 -12.09
C ASP A 255 11.40 0.08 -12.20
N MET A 256 10.17 0.56 -12.02
CA MET A 256 9.85 1.98 -12.05
C MET A 256 9.71 2.58 -10.66
N LEU A 257 10.16 3.83 -10.53
CA LEU A 257 9.89 4.71 -9.40
C LEU A 257 9.11 5.93 -9.92
N ILE A 258 7.93 6.18 -9.37
CA ILE A 258 7.02 7.22 -9.85
C ILE A 258 6.69 8.16 -8.69
N GLY A 259 6.91 9.46 -8.87
CA GLY A 259 6.66 10.45 -7.81
C GLY A 259 7.06 11.86 -8.23
N SER A 260 6.99 12.79 -7.29
CA SER A 260 7.49 14.14 -7.52
C SER A 260 9.01 14.14 -7.66
N GLU A 261 9.53 15.08 -8.44
CA GLU A 261 10.98 15.22 -8.66
C GLU A 261 11.77 15.33 -7.35
N ASN A 262 11.24 16.07 -6.38
CA ASN A 262 11.90 16.26 -5.09
C ASN A 262 11.99 14.94 -4.30
N ASN A 263 10.90 14.18 -4.25
CA ASN A 263 10.87 12.88 -3.54
C ASN A 263 11.77 11.85 -4.23
N LEU A 264 11.76 11.80 -5.56
CA LEU A 264 12.64 10.91 -6.33
C LEU A 264 14.12 11.27 -6.12
N LYS A 265 14.48 12.56 -6.17
CA LYS A 265 15.86 13.02 -5.90
C LYS A 265 16.31 12.67 -4.48
N ALA A 266 15.45 12.87 -3.47
CA ALA A 266 15.76 12.51 -2.09
C ALA A 266 16.00 11.00 -1.93
N LEU A 267 15.14 10.17 -2.54
CA LEU A 267 15.28 8.72 -2.54
C LEU A 267 16.57 8.28 -3.24
N MET A 268 16.84 8.79 -4.44
CA MET A 268 18.05 8.47 -5.19
C MET A 268 19.32 8.87 -4.43
N LYS A 269 19.33 10.06 -3.79
CA LYS A 269 20.45 10.51 -2.95
C LYS A 269 20.70 9.57 -1.77
N ALA A 270 19.66 9.00 -1.17
CA ALA A 270 19.80 8.04 -0.08
C ALA A 270 20.30 6.67 -0.58
N CYS A 271 19.76 6.20 -1.72
CA CYS A 271 20.11 4.90 -2.27
C CYS A 271 21.49 4.84 -2.92
N LEU A 272 21.94 5.92 -3.58
CA LEU A 272 23.18 5.94 -4.35
C LEU A 272 24.32 6.68 -3.62
N SER A 273 25.52 6.15 -3.76
CA SER A 273 26.75 6.89 -3.49
C SER A 273 27.71 6.70 -4.66
N TYR A 274 28.56 7.70 -4.90
CA TYR A 274 29.57 7.59 -5.95
C TYR A 274 30.95 8.03 -5.44
N LYS A 275 31.99 7.48 -6.06
CA LYS A 275 33.38 7.89 -5.87
C LYS A 275 33.99 8.15 -7.23
N ILE A 276 34.70 9.26 -7.37
CA ILE A 276 35.45 9.58 -8.59
C ILE A 276 36.93 9.31 -8.31
N LYS A 277 37.53 8.46 -9.13
CA LYS A 277 38.97 8.13 -9.09
C LYS A 277 39.61 8.73 -10.35
N PRO A 278 40.51 9.70 -10.23
CA PRO A 278 41.24 10.21 -11.39
C PRO A 278 42.06 9.09 -12.04
N VAL A 279 42.11 9.07 -13.35
CA VAL A 279 42.94 8.21 -14.18
C VAL A 279 43.94 9.11 -14.91
N LYS A 280 44.83 8.54 -15.72
CA LYS A 280 45.84 9.29 -16.44
C LYS A 280 45.21 10.22 -17.51
N GLY A 281 45.59 11.49 -17.50
CA GLY A 281 45.06 12.52 -18.41
C GLY A 281 43.79 13.18 -17.87
N ASN A 282 42.83 13.46 -18.76
CA ASN A 282 41.52 14.06 -18.43
C ASN A 282 40.42 13.02 -18.17
N GLU A 283 40.82 11.77 -17.88
CA GLU A 283 39.87 10.67 -17.64
C GLU A 283 39.66 10.43 -16.17
N ALA A 284 38.46 10.02 -15.79
CA ALA A 284 38.12 9.61 -14.43
C ALA A 284 37.19 8.38 -14.47
N ILE A 285 37.35 7.48 -13.50
CA ILE A 285 36.46 6.37 -13.27
C ILE A 285 35.47 6.78 -12.18
N MET A 286 34.17 6.69 -12.49
CA MET A 286 33.11 6.83 -11.49
C MET A 286 32.67 5.44 -11.03
N GLU A 287 32.82 5.20 -9.74
CA GLU A 287 32.33 3.98 -9.05
C GLU A 287 31.00 4.36 -8.38
N ILE A 288 29.91 3.73 -8.81
CA ILE A 288 28.55 3.93 -8.24
C ILE A 288 28.21 2.74 -7.37
N SER A 289 27.73 2.99 -6.16
CA SER A 289 27.25 1.94 -5.23
C SER A 289 25.80 2.18 -4.92
N ASN A 290 24.96 1.14 -5.12
CA ASN A 290 23.56 1.11 -4.69
C ASN A 290 23.50 0.52 -3.27
N LYS A 291 22.92 1.28 -2.33
CA LYS A 291 22.70 0.88 -0.93
C LYS A 291 21.33 0.26 -0.69
N SER A 292 20.48 0.22 -1.71
CA SER A 292 19.16 -0.37 -1.65
C SER A 292 19.12 -1.73 -2.35
N THR A 293 18.01 -2.45 -2.17
CA THR A 293 17.70 -3.66 -2.97
C THR A 293 16.84 -3.34 -4.19
N LEU A 294 16.60 -2.05 -4.48
CA LEU A 294 15.84 -1.63 -5.64
C LEU A 294 16.68 -1.80 -6.92
N ASN A 295 16.14 -2.49 -7.93
CA ASN A 295 16.81 -2.65 -9.23
C ASN A 295 16.72 -1.40 -10.11
N SER A 296 15.79 -0.50 -9.80
CA SER A 296 15.54 0.77 -10.53
C SER A 296 16.49 1.91 -10.14
N VAL A 297 17.51 1.60 -9.32
CA VAL A 297 18.44 2.60 -8.78
C VAL A 297 19.87 2.23 -9.13
#